data_b19c39b07ff6f5c5e6fb20baacdf844b
#
_entry.id   b19c39b07ff6f5c5e6fb20baacdf844b
#
_cell.length_a   1.000
_cell.length_b   1.000
_cell.length_c   1.000
_cell.angle_alpha   90.00
_cell.angle_beta   90.00
_cell.angle_gamma   90.00
#
_symmetry.space_group_name_H-M   'P 1'
#
loop_
_entity.id
_entity.type
_entity.pdbx_description
1 polymer ?
#
loop_
_entity_poly.entity_id
_entity_poly.type
_entity_poly.pdbx_seq_one_letter_code
_entity_poly.pdbx_strand_id
1 'polypeptide(L)'
;MNPSQGRIAGIQIEVRVDRETPLPGLVWCAEQPRALVAIVHGLGEHSGRYAALADVLVEHRFTVAALDLPGHGEAPGPRGHAKSWEFLRDQCVPATFTASRGMPGQPPDLQAVLLGHSMGGLLALDYAIAHPRELLAVVASAPPLRTPPPPLWKLGLAEAAKVLAPSQGFASGLDESGMSRDPEVVQGRASDPLVHDRITPQLFFGLEAARKRVMAEARRLAIPALLMQGMKDRIIDPKGALEFNVAAPHGMARIITYPEAYHEIFNDLDRDQVIRDLTGWLDAVIVV
;
A
#
# COMPACT_ATOMS: atom_id res chain seq x y z
N MET A 1 -23.74 6.53 -5.16
CA MET A 1 -23.83 6.29 -3.68
C MET A 1 -24.77 7.29 -3.06
N ASN A 2 -25.57 6.87 -2.09
CA ASN A 2 -26.51 7.76 -1.41
C ASN A 2 -25.72 8.59 -0.38
N PRO A 3 -25.66 9.93 -0.45
CA PRO A 3 -24.81 10.76 0.43
C PRO A 3 -25.27 10.84 1.89
N SER A 4 -26.25 10.05 2.30
CA SER A 4 -26.86 10.08 3.65
C SER A 4 -26.48 8.90 4.56
N GLN A 5 -25.64 7.95 4.13
CA GLN A 5 -25.05 6.96 5.04
C GLN A 5 -23.81 7.59 5.67
N GLY A 6 -23.84 7.83 6.99
CA GLY A 6 -22.74 8.40 7.74
C GLY A 6 -21.48 7.53 7.58
N ARG A 7 -20.32 8.17 7.34
CA ARG A 7 -19.02 7.47 7.28
C ARG A 7 -18.79 6.66 8.56
N ILE A 8 -18.29 5.44 8.42
CA ILE A 8 -17.89 4.62 9.56
C ILE A 8 -16.60 5.24 10.13
N ALA A 9 -16.68 5.75 11.36
CA ALA A 9 -15.49 6.33 11.99
C ALA A 9 -14.45 5.22 12.25
N GLY A 10 -13.26 5.37 11.71
CA GLY A 10 -12.13 4.50 12.03
C GLY A 10 -11.76 4.63 13.52
N ILE A 11 -11.54 3.51 14.17
CA ILE A 11 -11.09 3.45 15.57
C ILE A 11 -9.57 3.68 15.55
N GLN A 12 -9.12 4.71 16.25
CA GLN A 12 -7.68 4.96 16.42
C GLN A 12 -7.04 3.88 17.28
N ILE A 13 -5.91 3.40 16.83
CA ILE A 13 -5.12 2.37 17.51
C ILE A 13 -3.63 2.68 17.44
N GLU A 14 -2.85 2.01 18.26
CA GLU A 14 -1.41 1.93 18.17
C GLU A 14 -0.96 0.47 18.34
N VAL A 15 -0.21 -0.04 17.37
CA VAL A 15 0.43 -1.36 17.45
C VAL A 15 1.94 -1.16 17.61
N ARG A 16 2.57 -1.85 18.54
CA ARG A 16 4.02 -1.77 18.75
C ARG A 16 4.71 -2.96 18.10
N VAL A 17 5.60 -2.69 17.17
CA VAL A 17 6.47 -3.70 16.55
C VAL A 17 7.62 -4.06 17.46
N ASP A 18 8.20 -3.06 18.08
CA ASP A 18 9.22 -3.16 19.13
C ASP A 18 9.04 -2.02 20.14
N ARG A 19 9.97 -1.91 21.13
CA ARG A 19 9.87 -0.87 22.16
C ARG A 19 9.94 0.57 21.63
N GLU A 20 10.56 0.77 20.46
CA GLU A 20 10.87 2.09 19.90
C GLU A 20 10.00 2.44 18.68
N THR A 21 9.24 1.46 18.15
CA THR A 21 8.49 1.64 16.91
C THR A 21 6.99 1.42 17.13
N PRO A 22 6.27 2.42 17.66
CA PRO A 22 4.82 2.45 17.62
C PRO A 22 4.35 2.73 16.20
N LEU A 23 3.31 2.03 15.78
CA LEU A 23 2.62 2.23 14.52
C LEU A 23 1.19 2.68 14.85
N PRO A 24 0.92 3.99 14.87
CA PRO A 24 -0.45 4.48 14.95
C PRO A 24 -1.22 4.11 13.69
N GLY A 25 -2.54 4.11 13.77
CA GLY A 25 -3.37 3.81 12.61
C GLY A 25 -4.83 3.71 12.94
N LEU A 26 -5.59 3.14 12.02
CA LEU A 26 -7.03 3.07 12.05
C LEU A 26 -7.52 1.66 11.79
N VAL A 27 -8.61 1.28 12.49
CA VAL A 27 -9.36 0.05 12.22
C VAL A 27 -10.82 0.39 12.01
N TRP A 28 -11.42 -0.15 10.96
CA TRP A 28 -12.85 -0.09 10.65
C TRP A 28 -13.40 -1.51 10.78
N CYS A 29 -14.20 -1.74 11.82
CA CYS A 29 -14.73 -3.06 12.14
C CYS A 29 -16.01 -3.35 11.37
N ALA A 30 -16.03 -4.47 10.65
CA ALA A 30 -17.27 -5.00 10.08
C ALA A 30 -18.02 -5.86 11.10
N GLU A 31 -19.33 -5.92 10.98
CA GLU A 31 -20.16 -6.91 11.68
C GLU A 31 -19.98 -8.28 11.02
N GLN A 32 -19.68 -9.32 11.82
CA GLN A 32 -19.43 -10.69 11.35
C GLN A 32 -18.44 -10.72 10.16
N PRO A 33 -17.21 -10.25 10.35
CA PRO A 33 -16.26 -10.14 9.26
C PRO A 33 -15.87 -11.49 8.70
N ARG A 34 -15.71 -11.57 7.38
CA ARG A 34 -15.25 -12.78 6.69
C ARG A 34 -13.73 -12.81 6.48
N ALA A 35 -13.08 -11.65 6.48
CA ALA A 35 -11.63 -11.52 6.48
C ALA A 35 -11.22 -10.10 6.91
N LEU A 36 -9.92 -9.95 7.21
CA LEU A 36 -9.27 -8.67 7.40
C LEU A 36 -8.68 -8.19 6.07
N VAL A 37 -8.94 -6.95 5.67
CA VAL A 37 -8.17 -6.25 4.65
C VAL A 37 -7.15 -5.37 5.35
N ALA A 38 -5.89 -5.81 5.35
CA ALA A 38 -4.77 -5.04 5.88
C ALA A 38 -4.23 -4.12 4.78
N ILE A 39 -4.28 -2.81 5.00
CA ILE A 39 -3.85 -1.81 4.02
C ILE A 39 -2.46 -1.29 4.35
N VAL A 40 -1.59 -1.27 3.36
CA VAL A 40 -0.25 -0.67 3.42
C VAL A 40 -0.19 0.50 2.45
N HIS A 41 -0.02 1.69 3.00
CA HIS A 41 0.00 2.94 2.26
C HIS A 41 1.29 3.17 1.45
N GLY A 42 1.27 4.15 0.55
CA GLY A 42 2.39 4.54 -0.29
C GLY A 42 3.41 5.48 0.40
N LEU A 43 4.45 5.84 -0.34
CA LEU A 43 5.45 6.79 0.13
C LEU A 43 4.82 8.17 0.34
N GLY A 44 5.10 8.76 1.50
CA GLY A 44 4.70 10.13 1.83
C GLY A 44 3.21 10.31 2.14
N GLU A 45 2.45 9.24 2.32
CA GLU A 45 1.04 9.29 2.73
C GLU A 45 0.80 8.57 4.07
N HIS A 46 -0.45 8.30 4.44
CA HIS A 46 -0.82 7.74 5.74
C HIS A 46 -2.15 6.96 5.69
N SER A 47 -2.43 6.20 6.75
CA SER A 47 -3.61 5.33 6.92
C SER A 47 -4.95 6.05 6.75
N GLY A 48 -5.08 7.30 7.20
CA GLY A 48 -6.32 8.06 7.16
C GLY A 48 -6.87 8.31 5.75
N ARG A 49 -6.01 8.24 4.71
CA ARG A 49 -6.42 8.45 3.32
C ARG A 49 -7.27 7.30 2.74
N TYR A 50 -7.37 6.20 3.46
CA TYR A 50 -8.11 5.00 3.05
C TYR A 50 -9.52 4.91 3.64
N ALA A 51 -9.98 5.92 4.39
CA ALA A 51 -11.29 5.90 5.05
C ALA A 51 -12.46 5.63 4.08
N ALA A 52 -12.48 6.29 2.91
CA ALA A 52 -13.54 6.09 1.93
C ALA A 52 -13.54 4.67 1.32
N LEU A 53 -12.35 4.08 1.11
CA LEU A 53 -12.24 2.68 0.67
C LEU A 53 -12.66 1.72 1.79
N ALA A 54 -12.27 2.02 3.03
CA ALA A 54 -12.62 1.21 4.19
C ALA A 54 -14.13 1.14 4.42
N ASP A 55 -14.85 2.26 4.26
CA ASP A 55 -16.32 2.28 4.37
C ASP A 55 -16.96 1.24 3.45
N VAL A 56 -16.55 1.20 2.17
CA VAL A 56 -17.11 0.23 1.21
C VAL A 56 -16.70 -1.20 1.55
N LEU A 57 -15.45 -1.44 1.96
CA LEU A 57 -14.98 -2.77 2.33
C LEU A 57 -15.73 -3.31 3.56
N VAL A 58 -16.07 -2.44 4.53
CA VAL A 58 -16.87 -2.83 5.71
C VAL A 58 -18.29 -3.22 5.31
N GLU A 59 -18.92 -2.51 4.35
CA GLU A 59 -20.22 -2.91 3.78
C GLU A 59 -20.16 -4.32 3.14
N HIS A 60 -19.00 -4.69 2.59
CA HIS A 60 -18.72 -6.02 2.06
C HIS A 60 -18.26 -7.04 3.12
N ARG A 61 -18.43 -6.71 4.42
CA ARG A 61 -18.05 -7.56 5.55
C ARG A 61 -16.55 -7.85 5.65
N PHE A 62 -15.71 -6.93 5.25
CA PHE A 62 -14.29 -6.94 5.57
C PHE A 62 -14.01 -5.98 6.73
N THR A 63 -13.38 -6.47 7.78
CA THR A 63 -12.72 -5.54 8.71
C THR A 63 -11.49 -4.98 8.03
N VAL A 64 -11.25 -3.68 8.17
CA VAL A 64 -10.13 -3.00 7.54
C VAL A 64 -9.18 -2.48 8.61
N ALA A 65 -7.88 -2.67 8.42
CA ALA A 65 -6.84 -2.07 9.25
C ALA A 65 -5.79 -1.40 8.39
N ALA A 66 -5.38 -0.20 8.76
CA ALA A 66 -4.29 0.53 8.13
C ALA A 66 -3.42 1.17 9.20
N LEU A 67 -2.12 0.90 9.19
CA LEU A 67 -1.14 1.49 10.10
C LEU A 67 -0.25 2.46 9.35
N ASP A 68 0.16 3.53 10.04
CA ASP A 68 1.18 4.45 9.53
C ASP A 68 2.55 3.80 9.66
N LEU A 69 3.23 3.61 8.54
CA LEU A 69 4.59 3.06 8.52
C LEU A 69 5.59 4.03 9.17
N PRO A 70 6.72 3.54 9.70
CA PRO A 70 7.75 4.41 10.29
C PRO A 70 8.10 5.59 9.38
N GLY A 71 8.15 6.80 9.95
CA GLY A 71 8.42 8.04 9.24
C GLY A 71 7.29 8.54 8.32
N HIS A 72 6.08 8.00 8.46
CA HIS A 72 4.88 8.42 7.71
C HIS A 72 3.73 8.73 8.67
N GLY A 73 2.77 9.53 8.20
CA GLY A 73 1.58 9.86 8.97
C GLY A 73 1.91 10.37 10.37
N GLU A 74 1.31 9.78 11.39
CA GLU A 74 1.55 10.06 12.81
C GLU A 74 2.69 9.19 13.40
N ALA A 75 3.22 8.21 12.64
CA ALA A 75 4.32 7.37 13.12
C ALA A 75 5.60 8.20 13.31
N PRO A 76 6.33 7.97 14.42
CA PRO A 76 7.54 8.73 14.74
C PRO A 76 8.70 8.41 13.78
N GLY A 77 9.71 9.27 13.83
CA GLY A 77 10.95 9.12 13.08
C GLY A 77 11.12 10.13 11.94
N PRO A 78 12.29 10.15 11.31
CA PRO A 78 12.55 11.02 10.17
C PRO A 78 11.61 10.69 8.99
N ARG A 79 11.05 11.71 8.35
CA ARG A 79 10.11 11.55 7.23
C ARG A 79 10.72 10.76 6.07
N GLY A 80 9.97 9.73 5.63
CA GLY A 80 10.40 8.83 4.55
C GLY A 80 11.55 7.91 4.92
N HIS A 81 11.70 7.58 6.21
CA HIS A 81 12.73 6.69 6.72
C HIS A 81 12.15 5.39 7.31
N ALA A 82 12.87 4.31 7.11
CA ALA A 82 12.65 3.04 7.80
C ALA A 82 14.02 2.41 8.16
N LYS A 83 14.06 1.59 9.21
CA LYS A 83 15.26 0.85 9.63
C LYS A 83 15.85 0.01 8.48
N SER A 84 14.99 -0.67 7.73
CA SER A 84 15.29 -1.36 6.48
C SER A 84 13.99 -1.69 5.75
N TRP A 85 14.07 -2.13 4.51
CA TRP A 85 12.92 -2.65 3.76
C TRP A 85 12.39 -3.96 4.39
N GLU A 86 13.30 -4.84 4.80
CA GLU A 86 12.95 -6.09 5.47
C GLU A 86 12.24 -5.84 6.80
N PHE A 87 12.61 -4.78 7.53
CA PHE A 87 11.88 -4.37 8.74
C PHE A 87 10.42 -3.97 8.42
N LEU A 88 10.21 -3.23 7.34
CA LEU A 88 8.86 -2.91 6.89
C LEU A 88 8.11 -4.19 6.51
N ARG A 89 8.75 -5.07 5.71
CA ARG A 89 8.13 -6.30 5.24
C ARG A 89 7.83 -7.27 6.37
N ASP A 90 8.81 -7.60 7.21
CA ASP A 90 8.73 -8.75 8.11
C ASP A 90 8.24 -8.38 9.52
N GLN A 91 8.14 -7.07 9.83
CA GLN A 91 7.68 -6.60 11.14
C GLN A 91 6.46 -5.67 11.02
N CYS A 92 6.51 -4.61 10.18
CA CYS A 92 5.42 -3.64 10.12
C CYS A 92 4.18 -4.20 9.38
N VAL A 93 4.36 -4.94 8.29
CA VAL A 93 3.23 -5.58 7.58
C VAL A 93 2.48 -6.57 8.49
N PRO A 94 3.13 -7.53 9.19
CA PRO A 94 2.42 -8.43 10.10
C PRO A 94 1.74 -7.71 11.27
N ALA A 95 2.28 -6.59 11.73
CA ALA A 95 1.66 -5.79 12.78
C ALA A 95 0.24 -5.35 12.38
N THR A 96 0.00 -5.04 11.09
CA THR A 96 -1.31 -4.66 10.59
C THR A 96 -2.33 -5.81 10.71
N PHE A 97 -1.89 -7.08 10.61
CA PHE A 97 -2.77 -8.24 10.78
C PHE A 97 -3.26 -8.42 12.22
N THR A 98 -2.57 -7.84 13.18
CA THR A 98 -2.94 -7.92 14.59
C THR A 98 -3.78 -6.74 15.06
N ALA A 99 -3.94 -5.73 14.23
CA ALA A 99 -4.55 -4.44 14.59
C ALA A 99 -6.01 -4.55 15.07
N SER A 100 -6.78 -5.50 14.55
CA SER A 100 -8.17 -5.73 14.97
C SER A 100 -8.32 -6.71 16.14
N ARG A 101 -7.22 -7.32 16.64
CA ARG A 101 -7.28 -8.30 17.72
C ARG A 101 -7.75 -7.66 19.02
N GLY A 102 -8.69 -8.32 19.68
CA GLY A 102 -9.27 -7.82 20.94
C GLY A 102 -10.33 -6.74 20.78
N MET A 103 -10.66 -6.33 19.56
CA MET A 103 -11.77 -5.43 19.32
C MET A 103 -13.11 -6.17 19.45
N PRO A 104 -14.15 -5.53 19.97
CA PRO A 104 -15.47 -6.14 20.08
C PRO A 104 -15.98 -6.70 18.77
N GLY A 105 -16.45 -7.95 18.75
CA GLY A 105 -17.00 -8.60 17.57
C GLY A 105 -15.98 -9.06 16.53
N GLN A 106 -14.67 -8.91 16.79
CA GLN A 106 -13.63 -9.34 15.86
C GLN A 106 -13.04 -10.70 16.26
N PRO A 107 -13.03 -11.70 15.34
CA PRO A 107 -12.36 -12.96 15.58
C PRO A 107 -10.86 -12.77 15.79
N PRO A 108 -10.23 -13.49 16.74
CA PRO A 108 -8.80 -13.33 17.03
C PRO A 108 -7.88 -13.88 15.91
N ASP A 109 -8.41 -14.78 15.10
CA ASP A 109 -7.74 -15.52 14.01
C ASP A 109 -8.23 -15.11 12.62
N LEU A 110 -8.76 -13.90 12.49
CA LEU A 110 -9.26 -13.40 11.22
C LEU A 110 -8.13 -13.39 10.18
N GLN A 111 -8.33 -14.18 9.11
CA GLN A 111 -7.34 -14.29 8.03
C GLN A 111 -7.26 -13.00 7.22
N ALA A 112 -6.09 -12.69 6.68
CA ALA A 112 -5.82 -11.41 6.04
C ALA A 112 -5.73 -11.49 4.51
N VAL A 113 -6.30 -10.47 3.86
CA VAL A 113 -5.94 -10.01 2.52
C VAL A 113 -5.04 -8.79 2.69
N LEU A 114 -3.89 -8.78 2.03
CA LEU A 114 -2.98 -7.65 2.05
C LEU A 114 -3.21 -6.75 0.84
N LEU A 115 -3.60 -5.50 1.06
CA LEU A 115 -3.76 -4.49 0.03
C LEU A 115 -2.68 -3.43 0.19
N GLY A 116 -1.89 -3.19 -0.86
CA GLY A 116 -0.90 -2.13 -0.87
C GLY A 116 -1.06 -1.17 -2.04
N HIS A 117 -0.77 0.11 -1.81
CA HIS A 117 -0.73 1.12 -2.85
C HIS A 117 0.69 1.64 -3.06
N SER A 118 1.11 1.82 -4.31
CA SER A 118 2.41 2.38 -4.66
C SER A 118 3.56 1.63 -3.97
N MET A 119 4.39 2.29 -3.16
CA MET A 119 5.40 1.66 -2.31
C MET A 119 4.81 0.52 -1.47
N GLY A 120 3.63 0.72 -0.89
CA GLY A 120 2.90 -0.31 -0.17
C GLY A 120 2.48 -1.48 -1.07
N GLY A 121 2.18 -1.24 -2.34
CA GLY A 121 1.89 -2.29 -3.33
C GLY A 121 3.09 -3.17 -3.63
N LEU A 122 4.27 -2.57 -3.75
CA LEU A 122 5.52 -3.33 -3.87
C LEU A 122 5.81 -4.13 -2.60
N LEU A 123 5.59 -3.52 -1.42
CA LEU A 123 5.79 -4.17 -0.14
C LEU A 123 4.83 -5.35 0.05
N ALA A 124 3.58 -5.19 -0.38
CA ALA A 124 2.57 -6.26 -0.33
C ALA A 124 2.95 -7.45 -1.23
N LEU A 125 3.42 -7.21 -2.45
CA LEU A 125 3.88 -8.28 -3.34
C LEU A 125 5.13 -8.98 -2.80
N ASP A 126 6.10 -8.20 -2.26
CA ASP A 126 7.32 -8.77 -1.64
C ASP A 126 6.97 -9.66 -0.44
N TYR A 127 6.03 -9.21 0.41
CA TYR A 127 5.52 -9.99 1.52
C TYR A 127 4.80 -11.27 1.06
N ALA A 128 3.90 -11.15 0.09
CA ALA A 128 3.13 -12.29 -0.42
C ALA A 128 4.03 -13.39 -1.04
N ILE A 129 5.12 -13.00 -1.69
CA ILE A 129 6.09 -13.96 -2.23
C ILE A 129 6.91 -14.62 -1.10
N ALA A 130 7.28 -13.86 -0.07
CA ALA A 130 8.08 -14.34 1.04
C ALA A 130 7.28 -15.19 2.04
N HIS A 131 6.02 -14.81 2.31
CA HIS A 131 5.16 -15.36 3.36
C HIS A 131 3.75 -15.78 2.84
N PRO A 132 3.66 -16.62 1.80
CA PRO A 132 2.37 -16.92 1.14
C PRO A 132 1.35 -17.62 2.06
N ARG A 133 1.80 -18.27 3.14
CA ARG A 133 0.90 -19.02 4.04
C ARG A 133 0.16 -18.12 5.05
N GLU A 134 0.54 -16.86 5.15
CA GLU A 134 -0.02 -15.91 6.10
C GLU A 134 -1.16 -15.07 5.51
N LEU A 135 -1.41 -15.22 4.21
CA LEU A 135 -2.38 -14.42 3.48
C LEU A 135 -3.37 -15.30 2.71
N LEU A 136 -4.62 -14.83 2.62
CA LEU A 136 -5.62 -15.36 1.70
C LEU A 136 -5.34 -14.91 0.26
N ALA A 137 -4.96 -13.65 0.09
CA ALA A 137 -4.72 -13.03 -1.20
C ALA A 137 -3.92 -11.72 -1.04
N VAL A 138 -3.41 -11.18 -2.14
CA VAL A 138 -2.74 -9.89 -2.19
C VAL A 138 -3.34 -8.99 -3.28
N VAL A 139 -3.48 -7.69 -2.97
CA VAL A 139 -3.87 -6.65 -3.92
C VAL A 139 -2.77 -5.60 -4.00
N ALA A 140 -2.29 -5.30 -5.20
CA ALA A 140 -1.28 -4.28 -5.44
C ALA A 140 -1.82 -3.22 -6.40
N SER A 141 -2.07 -2.02 -5.86
CA SER A 141 -2.49 -0.85 -6.61
C SER A 141 -1.27 -0.02 -7.02
N ALA A 142 -1.09 0.19 -8.31
CA ALA A 142 -0.01 0.98 -8.88
C ALA A 142 1.39 0.67 -8.27
N PRO A 143 1.79 -0.62 -8.17
CA PRO A 143 3.08 -0.98 -7.57
C PRO A 143 4.25 -0.51 -8.43
N PRO A 144 5.33 0.10 -7.88
CA PRO A 144 6.48 0.61 -8.62
C PRO A 144 7.41 -0.52 -9.10
N LEU A 145 6.88 -1.44 -9.92
CA LEU A 145 7.62 -2.59 -10.44
C LEU A 145 8.56 -2.22 -11.60
N ARG A 146 8.28 -1.07 -12.25
CA ARG A 146 9.13 -0.48 -13.25
C ARG A 146 9.17 1.02 -13.05
N THR A 147 10.38 1.58 -12.93
CA THR A 147 10.60 3.01 -12.78
C THR A 147 11.72 3.43 -13.72
N PRO A 148 11.68 4.63 -14.29
CA PRO A 148 12.82 5.17 -15.02
C PRO A 148 14.06 5.20 -14.12
N PRO A 149 15.24 4.80 -14.63
CA PRO A 149 16.45 4.88 -13.82
C PRO A 149 16.75 6.35 -13.49
N PRO A 150 17.13 6.65 -12.23
CA PRO A 150 17.54 8.01 -11.90
C PRO A 150 18.83 8.38 -12.64
N PRO A 151 19.07 9.67 -12.90
CA PRO A 151 20.34 10.11 -13.47
C PRO A 151 21.54 9.60 -12.66
N LEU A 152 22.62 9.19 -13.34
CA LEU A 152 23.79 8.56 -12.70
C LEU A 152 24.41 9.43 -11.59
N TRP A 153 24.42 10.76 -11.77
CA TRP A 153 24.95 11.67 -10.74
C TRP A 153 24.10 11.70 -9.48
N LYS A 154 22.76 11.59 -9.59
CA LYS A 154 21.86 11.46 -8.43
C LYS A 154 22.08 10.11 -7.72
N LEU A 155 22.32 9.05 -8.49
CA LEU A 155 22.62 7.73 -7.93
C LEU A 155 23.92 7.75 -7.14
N GLY A 156 24.97 8.37 -7.67
CA GLY A 156 26.25 8.53 -6.98
C GLY A 156 26.14 9.33 -5.68
N LEU A 157 25.36 10.42 -5.68
CA LEU A 157 25.08 11.18 -4.46
C LEU A 157 24.29 10.37 -3.43
N ALA A 158 23.29 9.62 -3.87
CA ALA A 158 22.48 8.78 -3.00
C ALA A 158 23.31 7.65 -2.37
N GLU A 159 24.23 7.02 -3.13
CA GLU A 159 25.16 6.01 -2.59
C GLU A 159 26.09 6.60 -1.51
N ALA A 160 26.65 7.78 -1.73
CA ALA A 160 27.44 8.47 -0.71
C ALA A 160 26.59 8.80 0.53
N ALA A 161 25.39 9.32 0.33
CA ALA A 161 24.45 9.67 1.40
C ALA A 161 23.98 8.44 2.20
N LYS A 162 23.85 7.27 1.58
CA LYS A 162 23.51 6.00 2.26
C LYS A 162 24.52 5.65 3.36
N VAL A 163 25.78 5.98 3.16
CA VAL A 163 26.86 5.72 4.14
C VAL A 163 26.97 6.86 5.15
N LEU A 164 26.90 8.12 4.69
CA LEU A 164 27.21 9.30 5.52
C LEU A 164 25.98 9.83 6.27
N ALA A 165 24.79 9.69 5.71
CA ALA A 165 23.55 10.26 6.25
C ALA A 165 22.32 9.40 5.87
N PRO A 166 22.25 8.11 6.26
CA PRO A 166 21.24 7.15 5.81
C PRO A 166 19.80 7.55 6.15
N SER A 167 19.60 8.32 7.21
CA SER A 167 18.29 8.84 7.68
C SER A 167 17.97 10.27 7.23
N GLN A 168 18.87 10.91 6.47
CA GLN A 168 18.61 12.24 5.94
C GLN A 168 17.59 12.18 4.80
N GLY A 169 16.43 12.82 4.98
CA GLY A 169 15.38 12.88 3.96
C GLY A 169 15.71 13.87 2.83
N PHE A 170 15.49 13.42 1.60
CA PHE A 170 15.57 14.24 0.39
C PHE A 170 14.19 14.31 -0.26
N ALA A 171 13.95 15.32 -1.11
CA ALA A 171 12.74 15.38 -1.90
C ALA A 171 12.66 14.14 -2.81
N SER A 172 11.54 13.43 -2.77
CA SER A 172 11.32 12.23 -3.59
C SER A 172 11.30 12.55 -5.09
N GLY A 173 10.88 13.77 -5.42
CA GLY A 173 10.74 14.24 -6.81
C GLY A 173 9.51 13.67 -7.51
N LEU A 174 8.54 13.15 -6.76
CA LEU A 174 7.27 12.72 -7.32
C LEU A 174 6.46 13.92 -7.82
N ASP A 175 5.84 13.78 -8.99
CA ASP A 175 4.95 14.79 -9.57
C ASP A 175 3.58 14.73 -8.90
N GLU A 176 3.31 15.62 -7.96
CA GLU A 176 2.02 15.70 -7.25
C GLU A 176 0.83 15.81 -8.22
N SER A 177 0.99 16.49 -9.37
CA SER A 177 -0.07 16.61 -10.40
C SER A 177 -0.35 15.29 -11.13
N GLY A 178 0.51 14.31 -10.99
CA GLY A 178 0.36 12.97 -11.54
C GLY A 178 -0.37 11.99 -10.63
N MET A 179 -0.73 12.41 -9.41
CA MET A 179 -1.36 11.52 -8.43
C MET A 179 -2.81 11.20 -8.79
N SER A 180 -3.62 12.20 -9.15
CA SER A 180 -5.03 12.04 -9.50
C SER A 180 -5.44 13.06 -10.56
N ARG A 181 -6.46 12.73 -11.37
CA ARG A 181 -7.15 13.67 -12.26
C ARG A 181 -8.16 14.55 -11.50
N ASP A 182 -8.53 14.17 -10.27
CA ASP A 182 -9.43 14.92 -9.43
C ASP A 182 -8.67 16.06 -8.73
N PRO A 183 -8.91 17.34 -9.08
CA PRO A 183 -8.18 18.46 -8.48
C PRO A 183 -8.43 18.62 -6.98
N GLU A 184 -9.59 18.17 -6.47
CA GLU A 184 -9.88 18.22 -5.03
C GLU A 184 -8.97 17.24 -4.27
N VAL A 185 -8.71 16.06 -4.84
CA VAL A 185 -7.77 15.08 -4.27
C VAL A 185 -6.35 15.63 -4.25
N VAL A 186 -5.89 16.24 -5.35
CA VAL A 186 -4.56 16.85 -5.43
C VAL A 186 -4.41 17.98 -4.42
N GLN A 187 -5.41 18.85 -4.31
CA GLN A 187 -5.41 19.96 -3.34
C GLN A 187 -5.47 19.45 -1.90
N GLY A 188 -6.34 18.46 -1.62
CA GLY A 188 -6.45 17.85 -0.30
C GLY A 188 -5.13 17.23 0.15
N ARG A 189 -4.42 16.51 -0.77
CA ARG A 189 -3.10 15.95 -0.52
C ARG A 189 -2.07 17.05 -0.20
N ALA A 190 -2.03 18.13 -0.99
CA ALA A 190 -1.08 19.24 -0.80
C ALA A 190 -1.28 20.01 0.51
N SER A 191 -2.50 20.02 1.05
CA SER A 191 -2.85 20.69 2.32
C SER A 191 -2.78 19.78 3.54
N ASP A 192 -2.57 18.47 3.37
CA ASP A 192 -2.53 17.50 4.46
C ASP A 192 -1.18 17.54 5.17
N PRO A 193 -1.13 17.92 6.47
CA PRO A 193 0.13 18.01 7.23
C PRO A 193 0.82 16.67 7.47
N LEU A 194 0.11 15.55 7.30
CA LEU A 194 0.66 14.20 7.45
C LEU A 194 1.28 13.66 6.16
N VAL A 195 1.03 14.34 5.03
CA VAL A 195 1.62 14.01 3.73
C VAL A 195 2.98 14.72 3.58
N HIS A 196 3.93 14.05 2.95
CA HIS A 196 5.26 14.61 2.67
C HIS A 196 5.88 14.07 1.37
N ASP A 197 6.85 14.79 0.83
CA ASP A 197 7.61 14.44 -0.36
C ASP A 197 9.00 13.85 -0.06
N ARG A 198 9.23 13.31 1.12
CA ARG A 198 10.55 12.88 1.57
C ARG A 198 10.77 11.39 1.38
N ILE A 199 12.03 11.06 1.00
CA ILE A 199 12.56 9.70 1.00
C ILE A 199 14.02 9.74 1.46
N THR A 200 14.42 8.78 2.30
CA THR A 200 15.83 8.65 2.71
C THR A 200 16.59 7.70 1.78
N PRO A 201 17.92 7.81 1.67
CA PRO A 201 18.73 6.84 0.92
C PRO A 201 18.49 5.41 1.36
N GLN A 202 18.35 5.18 2.68
CA GLN A 202 18.05 3.86 3.23
C GLN A 202 16.77 3.25 2.63
N LEU A 203 15.66 4.01 2.65
CA LEU A 203 14.40 3.55 2.10
C LEU A 203 14.44 3.41 0.57
N PHE A 204 15.06 4.37 -0.12
CA PHE A 204 15.19 4.34 -1.58
C PHE A 204 15.92 3.08 -2.08
N PHE A 205 17.09 2.76 -1.52
CA PHE A 205 17.84 1.57 -1.94
C PHE A 205 17.16 0.27 -1.52
N GLY A 206 16.45 0.26 -0.38
CA GLY A 206 15.62 -0.86 0.03
C GLY A 206 14.49 -1.13 -0.97
N LEU A 207 13.78 -0.08 -1.39
CA LEU A 207 12.73 -0.16 -2.40
C LEU A 207 13.27 -0.66 -3.75
N GLU A 208 14.41 -0.12 -4.21
CA GLU A 208 15.02 -0.54 -5.47
C GLU A 208 15.49 -2.01 -5.45
N ALA A 209 16.04 -2.47 -4.32
CA ALA A 209 16.40 -3.87 -4.13
C ALA A 209 15.17 -4.78 -4.13
N ALA A 210 14.11 -4.37 -3.42
CA ALA A 210 12.84 -5.10 -3.38
C ALA A 210 12.18 -5.19 -4.76
N ARG A 211 12.16 -4.09 -5.52
CA ARG A 211 11.61 -4.07 -6.88
C ARG A 211 12.29 -5.10 -7.78
N LYS A 212 13.63 -5.15 -7.75
CA LYS A 212 14.40 -6.13 -8.53
C LYS A 212 14.09 -7.57 -8.08
N ARG A 213 14.01 -7.80 -6.76
CA ARG A 213 13.68 -9.10 -6.18
C ARG A 213 12.27 -9.55 -6.56
N VAL A 214 11.25 -8.71 -6.36
CA VAL A 214 9.86 -9.02 -6.67
C VAL A 214 9.68 -9.38 -8.14
N MET A 215 10.30 -8.63 -9.06
CA MET A 215 10.25 -8.93 -10.49
C MET A 215 10.97 -10.25 -10.83
N ALA A 216 12.13 -10.52 -10.22
CA ALA A 216 12.87 -11.77 -10.45
C ALA A 216 12.13 -12.99 -9.89
N GLU A 217 11.40 -12.81 -8.80
CA GLU A 217 10.71 -13.88 -8.07
C GLU A 217 9.20 -13.96 -8.36
N ALA A 218 8.68 -13.21 -9.31
CA ALA A 218 7.24 -13.19 -9.66
C ALA A 218 6.65 -14.61 -9.87
N ARG A 219 7.43 -15.52 -10.46
CA ARG A 219 7.06 -16.94 -10.66
C ARG A 219 6.88 -17.75 -9.37
N ARG A 220 7.29 -17.22 -8.22
CA ARG A 220 7.12 -17.86 -6.89
C ARG A 220 5.83 -17.44 -6.20
N LEU A 221 5.03 -16.55 -6.81
CA LEU A 221 3.73 -16.18 -6.28
C LEU A 221 2.86 -17.45 -6.13
N ALA A 222 2.38 -17.70 -4.92
CA ALA A 222 1.68 -18.94 -4.56
C ALA A 222 0.27 -18.71 -4.01
N ILE A 223 -0.21 -17.46 -4.05
CA ILE A 223 -1.56 -17.05 -3.61
C ILE A 223 -2.20 -16.17 -4.66
N PRO A 224 -3.55 -16.05 -4.69
CA PRO A 224 -4.23 -15.13 -5.60
C PRO A 224 -3.74 -13.70 -5.45
N ALA A 225 -3.44 -13.04 -6.56
CA ALA A 225 -3.02 -11.65 -6.61
C ALA A 225 -3.87 -10.83 -7.59
N LEU A 226 -4.27 -9.63 -7.18
CA LEU A 226 -4.87 -8.63 -8.05
C LEU A 226 -3.91 -7.45 -8.20
N LEU A 227 -3.53 -7.14 -9.44
CA LEU A 227 -2.85 -5.91 -9.79
C LEU A 227 -3.88 -4.94 -10.37
N MET A 228 -3.85 -3.69 -9.91
CA MET A 228 -4.76 -2.65 -10.37
C MET A 228 -3.93 -1.44 -10.81
N GLN A 229 -4.05 -1.02 -12.09
CA GLN A 229 -3.11 -0.08 -12.67
C GLN A 229 -3.78 0.98 -13.54
N GLY A 230 -3.55 2.25 -13.21
CA GLY A 230 -3.85 3.39 -14.09
C GLY A 230 -2.88 3.44 -15.28
N MET A 231 -3.41 3.48 -16.51
CA MET A 231 -2.56 3.44 -17.71
C MET A 231 -1.98 4.80 -18.09
N LYS A 232 -2.51 5.89 -17.50
CA LYS A 232 -1.93 7.24 -17.60
C LYS A 232 -1.17 7.65 -16.33
N ASP A 233 -0.74 6.66 -15.55
CA ASP A 233 0.14 6.87 -14.40
C ASP A 233 1.42 7.60 -14.82
N ARG A 234 1.71 8.74 -14.16
CA ARG A 234 2.84 9.62 -14.45
C ARG A 234 3.96 9.48 -13.43
N ILE A 235 3.72 8.68 -12.39
CA ILE A 235 4.66 8.46 -11.29
C ILE A 235 5.52 7.22 -11.54
N ILE A 236 4.89 6.14 -12.02
CA ILE A 236 5.55 4.87 -12.33
C ILE A 236 5.23 4.43 -13.77
N ASP A 237 6.02 3.51 -14.31
CA ASP A 237 5.72 2.92 -15.62
C ASP A 237 4.68 1.78 -15.47
N PRO A 238 3.45 1.93 -16.02
CA PRO A 238 2.39 0.92 -15.93
C PRO A 238 2.78 -0.45 -16.49
N LYS A 239 3.77 -0.51 -17.38
CA LYS A 239 4.26 -1.76 -17.98
C LYS A 239 4.81 -2.73 -16.93
N GLY A 240 5.31 -2.23 -15.79
CA GLY A 240 5.82 -3.07 -14.72
C GLY A 240 4.77 -4.04 -14.16
N ALA A 241 3.54 -3.57 -13.96
CA ALA A 241 2.43 -4.41 -13.51
C ALA A 241 2.02 -5.45 -14.55
N LEU A 242 2.03 -5.09 -15.84
CA LEU A 242 1.77 -6.02 -16.95
C LEU A 242 2.86 -7.09 -17.03
N GLU A 243 4.13 -6.71 -16.94
CA GLU A 243 5.28 -7.63 -16.96
C GLU A 243 5.23 -8.62 -15.78
N PHE A 244 4.89 -8.15 -14.58
CA PHE A 244 4.71 -9.01 -13.40
C PHE A 244 3.57 -10.01 -13.59
N ASN A 245 2.42 -9.56 -14.09
CA ASN A 245 1.26 -10.42 -14.35
C ASN A 245 1.60 -11.56 -15.34
N VAL A 246 2.40 -11.27 -16.37
CA VAL A 246 2.87 -12.29 -17.33
C VAL A 246 3.88 -13.23 -16.71
N ALA A 247 4.75 -12.75 -15.80
CA ALA A 247 5.79 -13.55 -15.17
C ALA A 247 5.27 -14.43 -14.03
N ALA A 248 4.14 -14.06 -13.41
CA ALA A 248 3.50 -14.83 -12.35
C ALA A 248 2.97 -16.18 -12.86
N PRO A 249 2.81 -17.20 -12.00
CA PRO A 249 2.22 -18.48 -12.42
C PRO A 249 0.81 -18.29 -12.98
N HIS A 250 0.49 -19.06 -14.00
CA HIS A 250 -0.80 -18.99 -14.70
C HIS A 250 -1.97 -19.11 -13.70
N GLY A 251 -2.89 -18.16 -13.75
CA GLY A 251 -4.07 -18.10 -12.89
C GLY A 251 -3.82 -17.54 -11.47
N MET A 252 -2.56 -17.31 -11.05
CA MET A 252 -2.27 -16.72 -9.74
C MET A 252 -2.41 -15.21 -9.73
N ALA A 253 -2.02 -14.52 -10.79
CA ALA A 253 -2.16 -13.08 -10.90
C ALA A 253 -3.24 -12.70 -11.92
N ARG A 254 -4.03 -11.69 -11.57
CA ARG A 254 -4.97 -11.00 -12.45
C ARG A 254 -4.62 -9.52 -12.47
N ILE A 255 -4.65 -8.89 -13.63
CA ILE A 255 -4.49 -7.45 -13.75
C ILE A 255 -5.77 -6.80 -14.26
N ILE A 256 -6.16 -5.68 -13.65
CA ILE A 256 -7.21 -4.78 -14.14
C ILE A 256 -6.57 -3.44 -14.42
N THR A 257 -6.78 -2.92 -15.62
CA THR A 257 -6.21 -1.65 -16.07
C THR A 257 -7.30 -0.61 -16.27
N TYR A 258 -6.98 0.64 -15.93
CA TYR A 258 -7.87 1.79 -16.08
C TYR A 258 -7.25 2.76 -17.08
N PRO A 259 -7.78 2.83 -18.32
CA PRO A 259 -7.12 3.50 -19.45
C PRO A 259 -6.79 4.97 -19.22
N GLU A 260 -7.64 5.69 -18.47
CA GLU A 260 -7.49 7.13 -18.23
C GLU A 260 -6.91 7.46 -16.86
N ALA A 261 -6.97 6.53 -15.87
CA ALA A 261 -6.61 6.79 -14.48
C ALA A 261 -5.11 7.08 -14.31
N TYR A 262 -4.83 7.95 -13.37
CA TYR A 262 -3.50 8.30 -12.87
C TYR A 262 -3.04 7.34 -11.78
N HIS A 263 -2.12 7.78 -10.91
CA HIS A 263 -1.45 6.92 -9.93
C HIS A 263 -2.37 6.43 -8.81
N GLU A 264 -3.10 7.36 -8.16
CA GLU A 264 -3.97 7.06 -7.02
C GLU A 264 -5.36 6.60 -7.48
N ILE A 265 -5.47 5.43 -8.07
CA ILE A 265 -6.70 4.94 -8.71
C ILE A 265 -7.92 4.89 -7.77
N PHE A 266 -7.73 4.69 -6.46
CA PHE A 266 -8.80 4.71 -5.46
C PHE A 266 -9.30 6.12 -5.14
N ASN A 267 -8.56 7.13 -5.55
CA ASN A 267 -8.85 8.55 -5.35
C ASN A 267 -8.99 9.30 -6.68
N ASP A 268 -9.02 8.59 -7.82
CA ASP A 268 -9.18 9.21 -9.14
C ASP A 268 -10.66 9.31 -9.55
N LEU A 269 -10.93 9.91 -10.68
CA LEU A 269 -12.30 10.11 -11.18
C LEU A 269 -13.05 8.79 -11.43
N ASP A 270 -12.33 7.70 -11.72
CA ASP A 270 -12.89 6.37 -11.91
C ASP A 270 -13.00 5.54 -10.62
N ARG A 271 -12.77 6.12 -9.43
CA ARG A 271 -12.69 5.41 -8.15
C ARG A 271 -13.87 4.48 -7.88
N ASP A 272 -15.08 4.83 -8.28
CA ASP A 272 -16.26 3.98 -8.07
C ASP A 272 -16.15 2.67 -8.86
N GLN A 273 -15.63 2.70 -10.09
CA GLN A 273 -15.39 1.49 -10.87
C GLN A 273 -14.23 0.68 -10.27
N VAL A 274 -13.16 1.35 -9.89
CA VAL A 274 -11.99 0.71 -9.25
C VAL A 274 -12.40 -0.04 -7.98
N ILE A 275 -13.22 0.56 -7.13
CA ILE A 275 -13.69 -0.07 -5.89
C ILE A 275 -14.65 -1.23 -6.19
N ARG A 276 -15.57 -1.10 -7.17
CA ARG A 276 -16.42 -2.24 -7.59
C ARG A 276 -15.60 -3.41 -8.12
N ASP A 277 -14.57 -3.16 -8.92
CA ASP A 277 -13.69 -4.20 -9.44
C ASP A 277 -12.91 -4.91 -8.32
N LEU A 278 -12.43 -4.14 -7.33
CA LEU A 278 -11.77 -4.68 -6.15
C LEU A 278 -12.72 -5.57 -5.34
N THR A 279 -13.89 -5.05 -4.97
CA THR A 279 -14.85 -5.79 -4.14
C THR A 279 -15.37 -7.02 -4.86
N GLY A 280 -15.68 -6.92 -6.15
CA GLY A 280 -16.08 -8.07 -6.97
C GLY A 280 -15.01 -9.16 -7.06
N TRP A 281 -13.73 -8.79 -7.14
CA TRP A 281 -12.63 -9.74 -7.10
C TRP A 281 -12.47 -10.38 -5.71
N LEU A 282 -12.53 -9.57 -4.65
CA LEU A 282 -12.49 -10.07 -3.28
C LEU A 282 -13.63 -11.04 -2.99
N ASP A 283 -14.85 -10.73 -3.44
CA ASP A 283 -16.02 -11.58 -3.29
C ASP A 283 -15.87 -12.93 -4.01
N ALA A 284 -15.17 -12.96 -5.13
CA ALA A 284 -14.91 -14.18 -5.89
C ALA A 284 -13.79 -15.05 -5.29
N VAL A 285 -12.80 -14.43 -4.66
CA VAL A 285 -11.60 -15.14 -4.13
C VAL A 285 -11.78 -15.55 -2.67
N ILE A 286 -12.47 -14.73 -1.87
CA ILE A 286 -12.71 -14.99 -0.44
C ILE A 286 -14.11 -15.58 -0.29
N VAL A 287 -14.20 -16.86 -0.51
CA VAL A 287 -15.44 -17.64 -0.30
C VAL A 287 -15.49 -18.06 1.17
N VAL A 288 -16.53 -17.63 1.89
CA VAL A 288 -16.81 -18.04 3.30
C VAL A 288 -17.85 -19.15 3.29
#